data_cc356c7b1f830c2738e2b402bf9d967d
#
_entry.id   cc356c7b1f830c2738e2b402bf9d967d
#
_cell.length_a   1.000
_cell.length_b   1.000
_cell.length_c   1.000
_cell.angle_alpha   90.00
_cell.angle_beta   90.00
_cell.angle_gamma   90.00
#
_symmetry.space_group_name_H-M   'P 1'
#
loop_
_entity.id
_entity.type
_entity.pdbx_description
1 polymer ?
#
loop_
_entity_poly.entity_id
_entity_poly.type
_entity_poly.pdbx_seq_one_letter_code
_entity_poly.pdbx_strand_id
1 'polypeptide(L)'
;MVNSKQIFFIAVLFSIFAILAALFMQYVLGHEPCKLCTYQRIPYYLIILVGFVTFFFPKIFKVSFFLLGFLLLAEFFVSNYHTLSTYKIIDYNGCQTAEIPSDINQLKEALMSDTLIVNCSNANLKFFGLPLSLYNTFFSLMFLIVIGFHAFKEKSQKTQPSR
;
A
#
# COMPACT_ATOMS: atom_id res chain seq x y z
N MET A 1 -6.79 -23.12 14.24
CA MET A 1 -7.35 -22.61 12.98
C MET A 1 -7.58 -21.12 13.15
N VAL A 2 -7.04 -20.29 12.27
CA VAL A 2 -7.19 -18.81 12.34
C VAL A 2 -8.61 -18.47 11.92
N ASN A 3 -9.32 -17.66 12.70
CA ASN A 3 -10.70 -17.24 12.42
C ASN A 3 -10.69 -16.01 11.49
N SER A 4 -11.72 -15.83 10.64
CA SER A 4 -11.89 -14.65 9.75
C SER A 4 -11.73 -13.32 10.49
N LYS A 5 -12.22 -13.25 11.74
CA LYS A 5 -12.07 -12.08 12.60
C LYS A 5 -10.60 -11.79 12.95
N GLN A 6 -9.82 -12.84 13.24
CA GLN A 6 -8.40 -12.68 13.55
C GLN A 6 -7.62 -12.19 12.33
N ILE A 7 -7.88 -12.76 11.14
CA ILE A 7 -7.26 -12.34 9.88
C ILE A 7 -7.55 -10.85 9.62
N PHE A 8 -8.82 -10.45 9.79
CA PHE A 8 -9.26 -9.07 9.60
C PHE A 8 -8.52 -8.10 10.53
N PHE A 9 -8.49 -8.38 11.84
CA PHE A 9 -7.82 -7.50 12.80
C PHE A 9 -6.29 -7.49 12.63
N ILE A 10 -5.67 -8.61 12.24
CA ILE A 10 -4.24 -8.64 11.92
C ILE A 10 -3.94 -7.75 10.71
N ALA A 11 -4.76 -7.78 9.66
CA ALA A 11 -4.60 -6.92 8.50
C ALA A 11 -4.77 -5.43 8.85
N VAL A 12 -5.74 -5.07 9.70
CA VAL A 12 -5.92 -3.70 10.19
C VAL A 12 -4.71 -3.25 11.02
N LEU A 13 -4.22 -4.08 11.93
CA LEU A 13 -3.06 -3.77 12.76
C LEU A 13 -1.79 -3.60 11.91
N PHE A 14 -1.62 -4.47 10.91
CA PHE A 14 -0.52 -4.33 9.95
C PHE A 14 -0.61 -3.02 9.17
N SER A 15 -1.81 -2.61 8.74
CA SER A 15 -2.03 -1.35 8.03
C SER A 15 -1.67 -0.14 8.89
N ILE A 16 -2.02 -0.16 10.18
CA ILE A 16 -1.64 0.88 11.14
C ILE A 16 -0.11 0.94 11.26
N PHE A 17 0.55 -0.20 11.44
CA PHE A 17 2.01 -0.27 11.54
C PHE A 17 2.69 0.25 10.27
N ALA A 18 2.19 -0.14 9.07
CA ALA A 18 2.74 0.31 7.79
C ALA A 18 2.65 1.83 7.63
N ILE A 19 1.51 2.45 7.99
CA ILE A 19 1.34 3.90 7.96
C ILE A 19 2.26 4.60 8.98
N LEU A 20 2.34 4.10 10.21
CA LEU A 20 3.24 4.67 11.21
C LEU A 20 4.70 4.61 10.78
N ALA A 21 5.15 3.48 10.21
CA ALA A 21 6.49 3.34 9.67
C ALA A 21 6.73 4.33 8.51
N ALA A 22 5.76 4.49 7.59
CA ALA A 22 5.86 5.42 6.48
C ALA A 22 5.94 6.90 6.94
N LEU A 23 5.15 7.27 7.97
CA LEU A 23 5.19 8.61 8.56
C LEU A 23 6.48 8.84 9.33
N PHE A 24 6.98 7.86 10.06
CA PHE A 24 8.26 7.92 10.74
C PHE A 24 9.41 8.18 9.75
N MET A 25 9.45 7.44 8.64
CA MET A 25 10.45 7.65 7.59
C MET A 25 10.36 9.06 6.98
N GLN A 26 9.14 9.58 6.80
CA GLN A 26 8.94 10.90 6.23
C GLN A 26 9.32 12.03 7.18
N TYR A 27 8.84 12.01 8.43
CA TYR A 27 8.97 13.15 9.35
C TYR A 27 10.20 13.07 10.25
N VAL A 28 10.67 11.86 10.57
CA VAL A 28 11.83 11.69 11.46
C VAL A 28 13.11 11.50 10.66
N LEU A 29 13.07 10.71 9.59
CA LEU A 29 14.26 10.47 8.75
C LEU A 29 14.37 11.43 7.56
N GLY A 30 13.39 12.33 7.35
CA GLY A 30 13.43 13.35 6.30
C GLY A 30 13.31 12.82 4.88
N HIS A 31 12.78 11.59 4.72
CA HIS A 31 12.61 10.99 3.39
C HIS A 31 11.30 11.43 2.75
N GLU A 32 11.37 12.27 1.74
CA GLU A 32 10.21 12.72 0.99
C GLU A 32 9.59 11.57 0.17
N PRO A 33 8.27 11.29 0.33
CA PRO A 33 7.60 10.25 -0.42
C PRO A 33 7.38 10.68 -1.87
N CYS A 34 7.63 9.80 -2.83
CA CYS A 34 7.23 10.02 -4.21
C CYS A 34 5.69 9.94 -4.36
N LYS A 35 5.15 10.40 -5.49
CA LYS A 35 3.69 10.35 -5.74
C LYS A 35 3.11 8.93 -5.63
N LEU A 36 3.78 7.92 -6.17
CA LEU A 36 3.33 6.53 -6.05
C LEU A 36 3.37 6.02 -4.62
N CYS A 37 4.36 6.43 -3.82
CA CYS A 37 4.41 6.12 -2.39
C CYS A 37 3.19 6.68 -1.64
N THR A 38 2.74 7.89 -2.01
CA THR A 38 1.54 8.50 -1.43
C THR A 38 0.27 7.75 -1.84
N TYR A 39 0.15 7.34 -3.11
CA TYR A 39 -0.98 6.54 -3.57
C TYR A 39 -1.08 5.18 -2.88
N GLN A 40 0.03 4.52 -2.60
CA GLN A 40 0.05 3.26 -1.83
C GLN A 40 -0.46 3.42 -0.38
N ARG A 41 -0.42 4.61 0.20
CA ARG A 41 -0.97 4.84 1.54
C ARG A 41 -2.49 4.88 1.58
N ILE A 42 -3.15 5.23 0.45
CA ILE A 42 -4.61 5.39 0.39
C ILE A 42 -5.35 4.09 0.77
N PRO A 43 -5.06 2.91 0.18
CA PRO A 43 -5.69 1.65 0.59
C PRO A 43 -5.51 1.35 2.08
N TYR A 44 -4.33 1.60 2.66
CA TYR A 44 -4.08 1.39 4.08
C TYR A 44 -4.94 2.29 4.97
N TYR A 45 -5.09 3.57 4.63
CA TYR A 45 -6.00 4.46 5.36
C TYR A 45 -7.44 3.97 5.31
N LEU A 46 -7.90 3.50 4.14
CA LEU A 46 -9.24 2.95 3.99
C LEU A 46 -9.42 1.65 4.78
N ILE A 47 -8.41 0.76 4.83
CA ILE A 47 -8.45 -0.45 5.67
C ILE A 47 -8.57 -0.09 7.14
N ILE A 48 -7.83 0.90 7.63
CA ILE A 48 -7.91 1.37 9.02
C ILE A 48 -9.30 1.93 9.31
N LEU A 49 -9.87 2.74 8.39
CA LEU A 49 -11.21 3.29 8.53
C LEU A 49 -12.27 2.18 8.59
N VAL A 50 -12.21 1.21 7.68
CA VAL A 50 -13.10 0.04 7.66
C VAL A 50 -12.96 -0.76 8.96
N GLY A 51 -11.74 -0.96 9.45
CA GLY A 51 -11.46 -1.62 10.70
C GLY A 51 -12.11 -0.91 11.90
N PHE A 52 -11.96 0.42 11.95
CA PHE A 52 -12.57 1.26 12.98
C PHE A 52 -14.10 1.17 12.96
N VAL A 53 -14.73 1.33 11.80
CA VAL A 53 -16.18 1.24 11.65
C VAL A 53 -16.67 -0.17 12.04
N THR A 54 -15.96 -1.22 11.65
CA THR A 54 -16.34 -2.61 11.99
C THR A 54 -16.23 -2.89 13.49
N PHE A 55 -15.31 -2.24 14.16
CA PHE A 55 -15.16 -2.36 15.62
C PHE A 55 -16.41 -1.85 16.36
N PHE A 56 -16.98 -0.72 15.93
CA PHE A 56 -18.22 -0.17 16.52
C PHE A 56 -19.48 -0.87 16.01
N PHE A 57 -19.47 -1.36 14.77
CA PHE A 57 -20.64 -2.00 14.13
C PHE A 57 -20.33 -3.42 13.69
N PRO A 58 -20.22 -4.39 14.62
CA PRO A 58 -19.83 -5.77 14.25
C PRO A 58 -20.82 -6.49 13.32
N LYS A 59 -22.03 -5.96 13.16
CA LYS A 59 -23.05 -6.51 12.24
C LYS A 59 -22.61 -6.44 10.77
N ILE A 60 -21.75 -5.46 10.40
CA ILE A 60 -21.29 -5.27 9.02
C ILE A 60 -20.03 -6.08 8.69
N PHE A 61 -19.54 -6.91 9.62
CA PHE A 61 -18.27 -7.65 9.48
C PHE A 61 -18.10 -8.36 8.12
N LYS A 62 -19.16 -9.00 7.59
CA LYS A 62 -19.08 -9.71 6.30
C LYS A 62 -18.78 -8.77 5.14
N VAL A 63 -19.42 -7.60 5.11
CA VAL A 63 -19.19 -6.57 4.08
C VAL A 63 -17.77 -6.00 4.23
N SER A 64 -17.37 -5.71 5.46
CA SER A 64 -16.03 -5.20 5.76
C SER A 64 -14.93 -6.19 5.38
N PHE A 65 -15.14 -7.48 5.58
CA PHE A 65 -14.19 -8.52 5.20
C PHE A 65 -14.05 -8.64 3.67
N PHE A 66 -15.14 -8.51 2.91
CA PHE A 66 -15.10 -8.46 1.46
C PHE A 66 -14.40 -7.18 0.96
N LEU A 67 -14.71 -6.04 1.57
CA LEU A 67 -14.09 -4.75 1.23
C LEU A 67 -12.60 -4.75 1.54
N LEU A 68 -12.16 -5.39 2.64
CA LEU A 68 -10.75 -5.60 2.95
C LEU A 68 -10.03 -6.34 1.80
N GLY A 69 -10.61 -7.43 1.30
CA GLY A 69 -10.05 -8.17 0.17
C GLY A 69 -9.90 -7.31 -1.09
N PHE A 70 -10.90 -6.48 -1.38
CA PHE A 70 -10.87 -5.55 -2.50
C PHE A 70 -9.78 -4.47 -2.34
N LEU A 71 -9.65 -3.88 -1.14
CA LEU A 71 -8.62 -2.87 -0.86
C LEU A 71 -7.20 -3.45 -0.92
N LEU A 72 -6.99 -4.66 -0.43
CA LEU A 72 -5.71 -5.36 -0.55
C LEU A 72 -5.37 -5.71 -2.01
N LEU A 73 -6.39 -6.02 -2.83
CA LEU A 73 -6.20 -6.23 -4.26
C LEU A 73 -5.78 -4.93 -4.96
N ALA A 74 -6.42 -3.81 -4.63
CA ALA A 74 -6.04 -2.50 -5.14
C ALA A 74 -4.60 -2.13 -4.73
N GLU A 75 -4.23 -2.36 -3.46
CA GLU A 75 -2.87 -2.17 -2.97
C GLU A 75 -1.86 -3.02 -3.72
N PHE A 76 -2.17 -4.29 -3.96
CA PHE A 76 -1.32 -5.19 -4.71
C PHE A 76 -1.03 -4.66 -6.12
N PHE A 77 -2.03 -4.15 -6.85
CA PHE A 77 -1.83 -3.59 -8.19
C PHE A 77 -0.99 -2.30 -8.16
N VAL A 78 -1.29 -1.38 -7.25
CA VAL A 78 -0.54 -0.12 -7.11
C VAL A 78 0.91 -0.39 -6.72
N SER A 79 1.13 -1.32 -5.80
CA SER A 79 2.47 -1.70 -5.34
C SER A 79 3.29 -2.39 -6.42
N ASN A 80 2.68 -3.28 -7.22
CA ASN A 80 3.32 -3.87 -8.40
C ASN A 80 3.71 -2.81 -9.42
N TYR A 81 2.78 -1.93 -9.76
CA TYR A 81 3.04 -0.84 -10.70
C TYR A 81 4.21 0.04 -10.22
N HIS A 82 4.24 0.38 -8.93
CA HIS A 82 5.34 1.13 -8.34
C HIS A 82 6.67 0.36 -8.39
N THR A 83 6.66 -0.93 -8.11
CA THR A 83 7.86 -1.77 -8.19
C THR A 83 8.41 -1.83 -9.62
N LEU A 84 7.54 -2.01 -10.62
CA LEU A 84 7.94 -2.01 -12.04
C LEU A 84 8.49 -0.66 -12.49
N SER A 85 7.90 0.44 -12.02
CA SER A 85 8.41 1.80 -12.27
C SER A 85 9.78 2.03 -11.62
N THR A 86 10.00 1.48 -10.42
CA THR A 86 11.28 1.54 -9.72
C THR A 86 12.40 0.85 -10.49
N TYR A 87 12.12 -0.31 -11.08
CA TYR A 87 13.07 -1.04 -11.93
C TYR A 87 13.15 -0.50 -13.36
N LYS A 88 12.48 0.63 -13.66
CA LYS A 88 12.43 1.26 -14.98
C LYS A 88 11.93 0.33 -16.10
N ILE A 89 11.08 -0.64 -15.74
CA ILE A 89 10.40 -1.52 -16.69
C ILE A 89 9.21 -0.78 -17.32
N ILE A 90 8.57 0.09 -16.55
CA ILE A 90 7.46 0.96 -16.97
C ILE A 90 7.81 2.40 -16.64
N ASP A 91 7.72 3.29 -17.64
CA ASP A 91 7.90 4.72 -17.42
C ASP A 91 6.63 5.33 -16.83
N TYR A 92 6.77 5.88 -15.62
CA TYR A 92 5.69 6.64 -14.99
C TYR A 92 5.90 8.14 -15.22
N ASN A 93 5.15 8.72 -16.16
CA ASN A 93 5.24 10.14 -16.53
C ASN A 93 4.91 11.12 -15.39
N GLY A 94 4.25 10.65 -14.31
CA GLY A 94 3.96 11.45 -13.12
C GLY A 94 5.13 11.62 -12.13
N CYS A 95 6.22 10.89 -12.35
CA CYS A 95 7.48 11.01 -11.65
C CYS A 95 8.60 11.48 -12.59
N GLN A 96 8.25 12.27 -13.60
CA GLN A 96 9.29 12.92 -14.42
C GLN A 96 10.22 13.67 -13.49
N THR A 97 11.50 13.36 -13.59
CA THR A 97 12.55 14.25 -13.14
C THR A 97 12.21 15.63 -13.70
N ALA A 98 12.06 16.64 -12.85
CA ALA A 98 12.42 17.95 -13.31
C ALA A 98 13.84 17.79 -13.85
N GLU A 99 14.00 17.76 -15.18
CA GLU A 99 15.31 17.94 -15.78
C GLU A 99 15.86 19.17 -15.07
N ILE A 100 17.01 19.02 -14.41
CA ILE A 100 17.64 20.17 -13.76
C ILE A 100 17.81 21.18 -14.89
N PRO A 101 17.05 22.30 -14.89
CA PRO A 101 17.14 23.23 -15.98
C PRO A 101 18.58 23.68 -16.07
N SER A 102 19.16 23.60 -17.25
CA SER A 102 20.53 24.07 -17.49
C SER A 102 20.67 25.61 -17.34
N ASP A 103 19.54 26.30 -17.25
CA ASP A 103 19.46 27.75 -17.03
C ASP A 103 19.26 28.08 -15.55
N ILE A 104 20.13 28.92 -15.01
CA ILE A 104 20.17 29.34 -13.58
C ILE A 104 18.82 30.01 -13.17
N ASN A 105 18.15 30.71 -14.06
CA ASN A 105 16.89 31.38 -13.76
C ASN A 105 15.75 30.37 -13.59
N GLN A 106 15.68 29.36 -14.45
CA GLN A 106 14.70 28.26 -14.35
C GLN A 106 14.97 27.36 -13.13
N LEU A 107 16.26 27.15 -12.77
CA LEU A 107 16.64 26.44 -11.56
C LEU A 107 16.19 27.19 -10.30
N LYS A 108 16.33 28.52 -10.29
CA LYS A 108 15.88 29.37 -9.17
C LYS A 108 14.36 29.31 -9.01
N GLU A 109 13.62 29.35 -10.13
CA GLU A 109 12.16 29.27 -10.13
C GLU A 109 11.66 27.87 -9.70
N ALA A 110 12.31 26.80 -10.12
CA ALA A 110 12.03 25.43 -9.69
C ALA A 110 12.31 25.23 -8.18
N LEU A 111 13.38 25.85 -7.64
CA LEU A 111 13.70 25.82 -6.21
C LEU A 111 12.73 26.67 -5.37
N MET A 112 12.18 27.75 -5.93
CA MET A 112 11.22 28.62 -5.23
C MET A 112 9.79 28.07 -5.30
N SER A 113 9.47 27.20 -6.27
CA SER A 113 8.11 26.65 -6.48
C SER A 113 7.86 25.37 -5.72
N ASP A 114 8.57 24.98 -4.68
CA ASP A 114 8.35 23.79 -3.83
C ASP A 114 7.99 22.47 -4.58
N THR A 115 8.26 22.45 -5.90
CA THR A 115 7.97 21.34 -6.82
C THR A 115 9.23 20.53 -7.13
N LEU A 116 10.04 20.24 -6.10
CA LEU A 116 11.03 19.19 -6.20
C LEU A 116 10.27 17.84 -6.28
N ILE A 117 9.87 17.50 -7.52
CA ILE A 117 9.23 16.19 -7.79
C ILE A 117 10.28 15.12 -7.54
N VAL A 118 10.19 14.49 -6.39
CA VAL A 118 11.06 13.36 -6.04
C VAL A 118 10.78 12.22 -7.02
N ASN A 119 11.78 11.90 -7.84
CA ASN A 119 11.66 10.81 -8.82
C ASN A 119 11.46 9.47 -8.12
N CYS A 120 10.48 8.69 -8.57
CA CYS A 120 10.18 7.38 -8.01
C CYS A 120 11.37 6.41 -8.06
N SER A 121 12.27 6.54 -9.03
CA SER A 121 13.48 5.73 -9.12
C SER A 121 14.56 6.14 -8.12
N ASN A 122 14.59 7.40 -7.68
CA ASN A 122 15.58 7.95 -6.75
C ASN A 122 15.05 8.04 -5.31
N ALA A 123 13.73 8.13 -5.13
CA ALA A 123 13.06 8.17 -3.82
C ALA A 123 13.02 6.81 -3.10
N ASN A 124 13.64 5.79 -3.69
CA ASN A 124 13.58 4.44 -3.16
C ASN A 124 14.47 4.26 -1.93
N LEU A 125 13.83 4.30 -0.79
CA LEU A 125 14.33 3.65 0.40
C LEU A 125 14.50 2.15 0.09
N LYS A 126 15.76 1.76 -0.03
CA LYS A 126 16.14 0.34 -0.14
C LYS A 126 16.38 -0.19 1.26
N PHE A 127 15.56 -1.13 1.68
CA PHE A 127 15.76 -1.88 2.90
C PHE A 127 16.36 -3.24 2.51
N PHE A 128 17.53 -3.61 3.03
CA PHE A 128 18.31 -4.78 2.59
C PHE A 128 18.53 -4.87 1.07
N GLY A 129 18.69 -3.73 0.39
CA GLY A 129 18.94 -3.69 -1.06
C GLY A 129 17.68 -3.81 -1.94
N LEU A 130 16.50 -4.05 -1.36
CA LEU A 130 15.23 -4.14 -2.06
C LEU A 130 14.38 -2.89 -1.84
N PRO A 131 13.64 -2.41 -2.86
CA PRO A 131 12.75 -1.26 -2.72
C PRO A 131 11.60 -1.58 -1.78
N LEU A 132 11.17 -0.61 -1.00
CA LEU A 132 10.07 -0.77 -0.03
C LEU A 132 8.75 -1.17 -0.70
N SER A 133 8.54 -0.77 -1.96
CA SER A 133 7.38 -1.18 -2.77
C SER A 133 7.30 -2.70 -2.97
N LEU A 134 8.45 -3.38 -3.09
CA LEU A 134 8.49 -4.84 -3.24
C LEU A 134 7.98 -5.54 -1.98
N TYR A 135 8.33 -5.03 -0.79
CA TYR A 135 7.81 -5.56 0.47
C TYR A 135 6.29 -5.40 0.56
N ASN A 136 5.75 -4.23 0.15
CA ASN A 136 4.31 -4.01 0.09
C ASN A 136 3.62 -5.00 -0.85
N THR A 137 4.18 -5.24 -2.04
CA THR A 137 3.68 -6.24 -2.99
C THR A 137 3.63 -7.64 -2.35
N PHE A 138 4.70 -8.03 -1.68
CA PHE A 138 4.78 -9.35 -1.03
C PHE A 138 3.75 -9.50 0.09
N PHE A 139 3.63 -8.51 0.98
CA PHE A 139 2.67 -8.56 2.08
C PHE A 139 1.23 -8.52 1.58
N SER A 140 0.90 -7.68 0.60
CA SER A 140 -0.45 -7.64 0.01
C SER A 140 -0.82 -8.98 -0.62
N LEU A 141 0.11 -9.61 -1.35
CA LEU A 141 -0.10 -10.93 -1.94
C LEU A 141 -0.31 -12.01 -0.87
N MET A 142 0.50 -12.00 0.19
CA MET A 142 0.37 -12.94 1.30
C MET A 142 -1.01 -12.85 1.97
N PHE A 143 -1.48 -11.63 2.25
CA PHE A 143 -2.81 -11.43 2.83
C PHE A 143 -3.93 -11.86 1.88
N LEU A 144 -3.81 -11.58 0.58
CA LEU A 144 -4.78 -12.02 -0.44
C LEU A 144 -4.88 -13.54 -0.52
N ILE A 145 -3.76 -14.26 -0.48
CA ILE A 145 -3.72 -15.74 -0.46
C ILE A 145 -4.43 -16.26 0.80
N VAL A 146 -4.13 -15.70 1.97
CA VAL A 146 -4.74 -16.13 3.25
C VAL A 146 -6.26 -15.89 3.23
N ILE A 147 -6.72 -14.72 2.77
CA ILE A 147 -8.14 -14.38 2.66
C ILE A 147 -8.84 -15.27 1.65
N GLY A 148 -8.25 -15.48 0.48
CA GLY A 148 -8.79 -16.34 -0.57
C GLY A 148 -8.93 -17.79 -0.11
N PHE A 149 -7.90 -18.34 0.53
CA PHE A 149 -7.94 -19.70 1.07
C PHE A 149 -9.00 -19.85 2.16
N HIS A 150 -9.15 -18.85 3.02
CA HIS A 150 -10.15 -18.86 4.08
C HIS A 150 -11.58 -18.79 3.51
N ALA A 151 -11.81 -17.91 2.54
CA ALA A 151 -13.11 -17.78 1.86
C ALA A 151 -13.50 -19.07 1.10
N PHE A 152 -12.52 -19.70 0.44
CA PHE A 152 -12.75 -20.98 -0.25
C PHE A 152 -13.14 -22.10 0.73
N LYS A 153 -12.44 -22.20 1.85
CA LYS A 153 -12.72 -23.21 2.89
C LYS A 153 -14.11 -23.02 3.51
N GLU A 154 -14.52 -21.78 3.79
CA GLU A 154 -15.86 -21.48 4.34
C GLU A 154 -16.97 -21.87 3.35
N LYS A 155 -16.76 -21.65 2.05
CA LYS A 155 -17.69 -22.05 0.99
C LYS A 155 -17.80 -23.57 0.90
N SER A 156 -16.70 -24.29 0.95
CA SER A 156 -16.65 -25.76 0.88
C SER A 156 -17.40 -26.41 2.05
N GLN A 157 -17.28 -25.86 3.27
CA GLN A 157 -18.01 -26.39 4.43
C GLN A 157 -19.51 -26.17 4.36
N LYS A 158 -19.99 -25.10 3.71
CA LYS A 158 -21.43 -24.85 3.52
C LYS A 158 -22.07 -25.73 2.44
N THR A 159 -21.27 -26.32 1.55
CA THR A 159 -21.77 -27.15 0.43
C THR A 159 -21.84 -28.64 0.79
N GLN A 160 -21.27 -29.09 1.92
CA GLN A 160 -21.45 -30.44 2.42
C GLN A 160 -22.72 -30.50 3.27
N PRO A 161 -23.82 -31.22 2.79
CA PRO A 161 -24.94 -31.48 3.65
C PRO A 161 -24.50 -32.40 4.79
N SER A 162 -24.95 -32.09 6.00
CA SER A 162 -24.77 -32.92 7.18
C SER A 162 -25.20 -34.35 6.89
N ARG A 163 -24.25 -35.28 6.86
CA ARG A 163 -24.53 -36.70 7.00
C ARG A 163 -24.86 -37.04 8.44
#